data_8f3a27fed13e71760805c1d04a7655b6
#
_entry.id   8f3a27fed13e71760805c1d04a7655b6
#
_cell.length_a   1.000
_cell.length_b   1.000
_cell.length_c   1.000
_cell.angle_alpha   90.00
_cell.angle_beta   90.00
_cell.angle_gamma   90.00
#
_symmetry.space_group_name_H-M   'P 1'
#
loop_
_entity.id
_entity.type
_entity.pdbx_description
1 polymer ?
#
loop_
_entity_poly.entity_id
_entity_poly.type
_entity_poly.pdbx_seq_one_letter_code
_entity_poly.pdbx_strand_id
1 'polypeptide(L)'
;MFYSILFCVCLITANVLETKQISLGPANMTAGLIVFPVSYIINDVVCEVWGYGRTRMLIWLGFAMNFFFVTMGAIADWIPGASYWEGEEGFHQIFGLAPRIAGASFLAFVCGSFINAYIMSRMKLSSNGKNFSFRAVLSTIGGELTDSIIFFPLALGGVIPWEEMPSLVITQVTLKTVYEIIVLPVTIRVVKFTKEHDHEDVYDNGMVYNIFKLNLD
;
A
#
# COMPACT_ATOMS: atom_id res chain seq x y z
N MET A 1 7.68 13.80 9.05
CA MET A 1 6.27 14.04 9.47
C MET A 1 5.33 14.13 8.28
N PHE A 2 5.55 14.99 7.28
CA PHE A 2 4.65 15.16 6.11
C PHE A 2 4.36 13.84 5.37
N TYR A 3 5.39 13.08 5.00
CA TYR A 3 5.22 11.80 4.30
C TYR A 3 4.41 10.77 5.10
N SER A 4 4.54 10.75 6.44
CA SER A 4 3.76 9.81 7.27
C SER A 4 2.29 10.16 7.29
N ILE A 5 1.95 11.43 7.36
CA ILE A 5 0.57 11.90 7.28
C ILE A 5 -0.01 11.57 5.89
N LEU A 6 0.71 11.92 4.83
CA LEU A 6 0.27 11.67 3.45
C LEU A 6 0.07 10.18 3.19
N PHE A 7 0.97 9.34 3.68
CA PHE A 7 0.88 7.88 3.57
C PHE A 7 -0.40 7.34 4.23
N CYS A 8 -0.68 7.74 5.49
CA CYS A 8 -1.88 7.32 6.21
C CYS A 8 -3.16 7.81 5.51
N VAL A 9 -3.18 9.06 5.05
CA VAL A 9 -4.31 9.62 4.30
C VAL A 9 -4.53 8.87 3.00
N CYS A 10 -3.48 8.56 2.25
CA CYS A 10 -3.58 7.78 1.01
C CYS A 10 -4.15 6.39 1.26
N LEU A 11 -3.68 5.68 2.31
CA LEU A 11 -4.19 4.35 2.64
C LEU A 11 -5.68 4.38 3.02
N ILE A 12 -6.08 5.30 3.88
CA ILE A 12 -7.49 5.44 4.30
C ILE A 12 -8.36 5.81 3.10
N THR A 13 -7.91 6.78 2.30
CA THR A 13 -8.64 7.21 1.09
C THR A 13 -8.77 6.07 0.09
N ALA A 14 -7.70 5.31 -0.14
CA ALA A 14 -7.73 4.16 -1.04
C ALA A 14 -8.78 3.14 -0.60
N ASN A 15 -8.83 2.78 0.69
CA ASN A 15 -9.82 1.84 1.21
C ASN A 15 -11.27 2.31 1.02
N VAL A 16 -11.55 3.59 1.23
CA VAL A 16 -12.89 4.15 0.97
C VAL A 16 -13.21 4.10 -0.52
N LEU A 17 -12.25 4.45 -1.38
CA LEU A 17 -12.45 4.44 -2.83
C LEU A 17 -12.55 3.02 -3.41
N GLU A 18 -11.98 2.01 -2.77
CA GLU A 18 -12.08 0.60 -3.20
C GLU A 18 -13.52 0.07 -3.21
N THR A 19 -14.41 0.66 -2.43
CA THR A 19 -15.84 0.31 -2.44
C THR A 19 -16.52 0.63 -3.77
N LYS A 20 -15.96 1.58 -4.55
CA LYS A 20 -16.50 1.98 -5.84
C LYS A 20 -15.85 1.19 -6.97
N GLN A 21 -16.67 0.46 -7.73
CA GLN A 21 -16.26 -0.15 -8.99
C GLN A 21 -16.31 0.87 -10.12
N ILE A 22 -15.25 0.96 -10.92
CA ILE A 22 -15.16 1.82 -12.11
C ILE A 22 -14.87 0.96 -13.34
N SER A 23 -15.37 1.37 -14.50
CA SER A 23 -15.10 0.74 -15.78
C SER A 23 -14.33 1.69 -16.68
N LEU A 24 -13.17 1.27 -17.16
CA LEU A 24 -12.36 1.98 -18.14
C LEU A 24 -12.25 1.12 -19.40
N GLY A 25 -13.24 1.23 -20.26
CA GLY A 25 -13.37 0.39 -21.47
C GLY A 25 -13.60 -1.09 -21.09
N PRO A 26 -12.75 -2.03 -21.54
CA PRO A 26 -12.93 -3.45 -21.26
C PRO A 26 -12.46 -3.88 -19.85
N ALA A 27 -11.78 -3.00 -19.13
CA ALA A 27 -11.22 -3.30 -17.80
C ALA A 27 -12.10 -2.74 -16.69
N ASN A 28 -12.53 -3.62 -15.77
CA ASN A 28 -13.16 -3.24 -14.52
C ASN A 28 -12.13 -3.22 -13.41
N MET A 29 -12.16 -2.18 -12.58
CA MET A 29 -11.24 -1.99 -11.48
C MET A 29 -11.88 -1.21 -10.34
N THR A 30 -11.24 -1.15 -9.19
CA THR A 30 -11.70 -0.32 -8.09
C THR A 30 -11.17 1.11 -8.23
N ALA A 31 -11.93 2.10 -7.72
CA ALA A 31 -11.47 3.49 -7.70
C ALA A 31 -10.26 3.70 -6.76
N GLY A 32 -9.99 2.77 -5.86
CA GLY A 32 -8.78 2.76 -5.03
C GLY A 32 -7.47 2.81 -5.83
N LEU A 33 -7.46 2.27 -7.06
CA LEU A 33 -6.31 2.32 -7.96
C LEU A 33 -5.78 3.74 -8.22
N ILE A 34 -6.62 4.78 -8.06
CA ILE A 34 -6.21 6.19 -8.26
C ILE A 34 -5.21 6.62 -7.19
N VAL A 35 -5.37 6.17 -5.96
CA VAL A 35 -4.60 6.65 -4.80
C VAL A 35 -3.65 5.60 -4.23
N PHE A 36 -4.02 4.33 -4.28
CA PHE A 36 -3.25 3.24 -3.68
C PHE A 36 -1.78 3.21 -4.14
N PRO A 37 -1.44 3.38 -5.43
CA PRO A 37 -0.04 3.40 -5.87
C PRO A 37 0.78 4.55 -5.27
N VAL A 38 0.12 5.66 -4.87
CA VAL A 38 0.81 6.78 -4.21
C VAL A 38 1.42 6.35 -2.87
N SER A 39 0.77 5.41 -2.16
CA SER A 39 1.32 4.88 -0.91
C SER A 39 2.61 4.11 -1.11
N TYR A 40 2.74 3.32 -2.19
CA TYR A 40 3.99 2.65 -2.55
C TYR A 40 5.08 3.64 -2.95
N ILE A 41 4.75 4.66 -3.72
CA ILE A 41 5.68 5.74 -4.07
C ILE A 41 6.23 6.43 -2.82
N ILE A 42 5.36 6.74 -1.85
CA ILE A 42 5.78 7.33 -0.57
C ILE A 42 6.69 6.36 0.20
N ASN A 43 6.34 5.08 0.23
CA ASN A 43 7.16 4.04 0.85
C ASN A 43 8.57 4.00 0.23
N ASP A 44 8.65 4.04 -1.09
CA ASP A 44 9.92 4.08 -1.83
C ASP A 44 10.74 5.35 -1.56
N VAL A 45 10.09 6.53 -1.54
CA VAL A 45 10.75 7.79 -1.20
C VAL A 45 11.32 7.74 0.21
N VAL A 46 10.55 7.25 1.19
CA VAL A 46 10.99 7.15 2.58
C VAL A 46 12.13 6.14 2.72
N CYS A 47 12.03 4.99 2.07
CA CYS A 47 13.08 3.97 2.06
C CYS A 47 14.36 4.46 1.40
N GLU A 48 14.25 5.19 0.30
CA GLU A 48 15.40 5.72 -0.44
C GLU A 48 16.15 6.81 0.33
N VAL A 49 15.43 7.70 1.00
CA VAL A 49 16.03 8.85 1.69
C VAL A 49 16.48 8.47 3.10
N TRP A 50 15.61 7.84 3.87
CA TRP A 50 15.82 7.62 5.32
C TRP A 50 16.04 6.16 5.71
N GLY A 51 16.03 5.25 4.75
CA GLY A 51 16.32 3.83 4.95
C GLY A 51 15.16 3.01 5.50
N TYR A 52 15.41 1.70 5.59
CA TYR A 52 14.43 0.68 5.98
C TYR A 52 13.87 0.89 7.40
N GLY A 53 14.67 1.36 8.35
CA GLY A 53 14.23 1.56 9.73
C GLY A 53 13.05 2.53 9.85
N ARG A 54 13.13 3.70 9.19
CA ARG A 54 12.03 4.70 9.17
C ARG A 54 10.86 4.23 8.32
N THR A 55 11.12 3.51 7.23
CA THR A 55 10.08 2.90 6.40
C THR A 55 9.28 1.86 7.16
N ARG A 56 9.93 1.03 7.96
CA ARG A 56 9.27 0.07 8.85
C ARG A 56 8.31 0.74 9.83
N MET A 57 8.72 1.85 10.44
CA MET A 57 7.82 2.63 11.32
C MET A 57 6.65 3.22 10.56
N LEU A 58 6.88 3.70 9.33
CA LEU A 58 5.84 4.22 8.45
C LEU A 58 4.78 3.16 8.12
N ILE A 59 5.22 1.95 7.78
CA ILE A 59 4.32 0.82 7.47
C ILE A 59 3.46 0.47 8.69
N TRP A 60 4.06 0.35 9.87
CA TRP A 60 3.30 0.06 11.09
C TRP A 60 2.35 1.18 11.49
N LEU A 61 2.74 2.43 11.30
CA LEU A 61 1.87 3.58 11.55
C LEU A 61 0.67 3.57 10.59
N GLY A 62 0.92 3.36 9.29
CA GLY A 62 -0.14 3.26 8.28
C GLY A 62 -1.10 2.11 8.58
N PHE A 63 -0.57 0.94 8.95
CA PHE A 63 -1.39 -0.20 9.39
C PHE A 63 -2.26 0.15 10.60
N ALA A 64 -1.68 0.73 11.65
CA ALA A 64 -2.43 1.08 12.86
C ALA A 64 -3.53 2.11 12.60
N MET A 65 -3.25 3.14 11.79
CA MET A 65 -4.23 4.16 11.43
C MET A 65 -5.35 3.59 10.56
N ASN A 66 -5.01 2.76 9.60
CA ASN A 66 -5.98 2.10 8.74
C ASN A 66 -6.86 1.10 9.52
N PHE A 67 -6.25 0.29 10.39
CA PHE A 67 -6.96 -0.61 11.28
C PHE A 67 -7.93 0.15 12.21
N PHE A 68 -7.48 1.27 12.80
CA PHE A 68 -8.34 2.12 13.61
C PHE A 68 -9.53 2.64 12.81
N PHE A 69 -9.29 3.17 11.59
CA PHE A 69 -10.35 3.70 10.74
C PHE A 69 -11.42 2.64 10.41
N VAL A 70 -10.99 1.45 9.95
CA VAL A 70 -11.91 0.35 9.60
C VAL A 70 -12.67 -0.15 10.82
N THR A 71 -12.00 -0.25 11.98
CA THR A 71 -12.64 -0.69 13.23
C THR A 71 -13.69 0.32 13.69
N MET A 72 -13.39 1.62 13.65
CA MET A 72 -14.37 2.66 14.02
C MET A 72 -15.55 2.72 13.04
N GLY A 73 -15.28 2.54 11.75
CA GLY A 73 -16.33 2.45 10.73
C GLY A 73 -17.24 1.24 10.95
N ALA A 74 -16.67 0.07 11.24
CA ALA A 74 -17.44 -1.16 11.52
C ALA A 74 -18.27 -1.04 12.82
N ILE A 75 -17.73 -0.41 13.86
CA ILE A 75 -18.49 -0.11 15.10
C ILE A 75 -19.66 0.83 14.82
N ALA A 76 -19.43 1.87 14.02
CA ALA A 76 -20.48 2.82 13.65
C ALA A 76 -21.56 2.15 12.78
N ASP A 77 -21.18 1.28 11.86
CA ASP A 77 -22.09 0.49 11.00
C ASP A 77 -22.96 -0.50 11.81
N TRP A 78 -22.42 -1.03 12.90
CA TRP A 78 -23.14 -1.93 13.80
C TRP A 78 -24.21 -1.23 14.66
N ILE A 79 -24.10 0.09 14.85
CA ILE A 79 -25.06 0.90 15.62
C ILE A 79 -26.24 1.24 14.72
N PRO A 80 -27.50 0.90 15.07
CA PRO A 80 -28.66 1.21 14.26
C PRO A 80 -28.80 2.72 13.98
N GLY A 81 -29.09 3.07 12.74
CA GLY A 81 -29.32 4.45 12.33
C GLY A 81 -30.57 5.06 12.96
N ALA A 82 -30.61 6.40 13.03
CA ALA A 82 -31.79 7.11 13.50
C ALA A 82 -32.98 6.88 12.57
N SER A 83 -34.21 6.82 13.10
CA SER A 83 -35.42 6.47 12.35
C SER A 83 -35.77 7.42 11.18
N TYR A 84 -35.17 8.59 11.15
CA TYR A 84 -35.34 9.58 10.08
C TYR A 84 -34.19 9.60 9.07
N TRP A 85 -33.17 8.77 9.28
CA TRP A 85 -31.98 8.74 8.44
C TRP A 85 -32.05 7.63 7.39
N GLU A 86 -32.02 8.01 6.13
CA GLU A 86 -32.15 7.08 4.99
C GLU A 86 -30.78 6.57 4.43
N GLY A 87 -29.67 6.96 5.07
CA GLY A 87 -28.31 6.66 4.58
C GLY A 87 -27.74 5.32 4.99
N GLU A 88 -28.47 4.45 5.72
CA GLU A 88 -27.99 3.20 6.31
C GLU A 88 -27.35 2.27 5.26
N GLU A 89 -28.04 2.04 4.15
CA GLU A 89 -27.54 1.15 3.09
C GLU A 89 -26.24 1.67 2.46
N GLY A 90 -26.17 2.98 2.19
CA GLY A 90 -24.95 3.60 1.64
C GLY A 90 -23.78 3.58 2.62
N PHE A 91 -24.04 3.74 3.90
CA PHE A 91 -23.05 3.64 4.96
C PHE A 91 -22.52 2.20 5.09
N HIS A 92 -23.43 1.22 5.11
CA HIS A 92 -23.11 -0.20 5.17
C HIS A 92 -22.29 -0.66 3.94
N GLN A 93 -22.57 -0.13 2.74
CA GLN A 93 -21.77 -0.43 1.54
C GLN A 93 -20.32 0.02 1.67
N ILE A 94 -20.04 1.09 2.43
CA ILE A 94 -18.68 1.61 2.62
C ILE A 94 -17.98 0.92 3.80
N PHE A 95 -18.67 0.74 4.93
CA PHE A 95 -18.05 0.31 6.18
C PHE A 95 -18.38 -1.15 6.57
N GLY A 96 -19.39 -1.77 5.96
CA GLY A 96 -19.79 -3.16 6.19
C GLY A 96 -18.94 -4.19 5.46
N LEU A 97 -17.66 -3.89 5.20
CA LEU A 97 -16.73 -4.84 4.59
C LEU A 97 -16.68 -6.12 5.42
N ALA A 98 -16.90 -7.26 4.77
CA ALA A 98 -16.79 -8.55 5.43
C ALA A 98 -15.45 -8.64 6.20
N PRO A 99 -15.43 -9.05 7.46
CA PRO A 99 -14.20 -9.11 8.28
C PRO A 99 -13.06 -9.90 7.61
N ARG A 100 -13.42 -10.90 6.80
CA ARG A 100 -12.48 -11.68 6.00
C ARG A 100 -11.72 -10.83 4.98
N ILE A 101 -12.43 -9.96 4.25
CA ILE A 101 -11.82 -9.07 3.23
C ILE A 101 -10.90 -8.06 3.92
N ALA A 102 -11.37 -7.44 5.01
CA ALA A 102 -10.56 -6.49 5.78
C ALA A 102 -9.29 -7.14 6.35
N GLY A 103 -9.41 -8.33 6.96
CA GLY A 103 -8.27 -9.07 7.48
C GLY A 103 -7.27 -9.48 6.39
N ALA A 104 -7.77 -9.93 5.24
CA ALA A 104 -6.93 -10.25 4.09
C ALA A 104 -6.19 -9.02 3.55
N SER A 105 -6.89 -7.89 3.41
CA SER A 105 -6.30 -6.60 2.99
C SER A 105 -5.19 -6.14 3.94
N PHE A 106 -5.42 -6.20 5.24
CA PHE A 106 -4.40 -5.79 6.21
C PHE A 106 -3.15 -6.66 6.15
N LEU A 107 -3.33 -7.99 6.08
CA LEU A 107 -2.21 -8.91 6.01
C LEU A 107 -1.42 -8.72 4.70
N ALA A 108 -2.11 -8.63 3.59
CA ALA A 108 -1.54 -8.40 2.27
C ALA A 108 -0.73 -7.10 2.24
N PHE A 109 -1.33 -5.99 2.68
CA PHE A 109 -0.67 -4.68 2.75
C PHE A 109 0.61 -4.70 3.58
N VAL A 110 0.58 -5.28 4.78
CA VAL A 110 1.76 -5.33 5.65
C VAL A 110 2.87 -6.16 4.99
N CYS A 111 2.55 -7.35 4.50
CA CYS A 111 3.53 -8.22 3.83
C CYS A 111 4.09 -7.57 2.55
N GLY A 112 3.23 -7.04 1.69
CA GLY A 112 3.62 -6.39 0.44
C GLY A 112 4.52 -5.17 0.68
N SER A 113 4.14 -4.30 1.62
CA SER A 113 4.92 -3.10 1.95
C SER A 113 6.30 -3.43 2.54
N PHE A 114 6.40 -4.46 3.40
CA PHE A 114 7.70 -4.88 3.92
C PHE A 114 8.60 -5.53 2.87
N ILE A 115 8.04 -6.33 1.96
CA ILE A 115 8.79 -6.91 0.84
C ILE A 115 9.29 -5.81 -0.10
N ASN A 116 8.43 -4.84 -0.45
CA ASN A 116 8.83 -3.66 -1.22
C ASN A 116 10.00 -2.93 -0.54
N ALA A 117 9.87 -2.55 0.72
CA ALA A 117 10.91 -1.83 1.47
C ALA A 117 12.20 -2.64 1.59
N TYR A 118 12.11 -3.95 1.80
CA TYR A 118 13.27 -4.85 1.86
C TYR A 118 14.03 -4.89 0.53
N ILE A 119 13.31 -5.10 -0.58
CA ILE A 119 13.92 -5.14 -1.92
C ILE A 119 14.59 -3.79 -2.22
N MET A 120 13.89 -2.67 -1.97
CA MET A 120 14.40 -1.32 -2.21
C MET A 120 15.69 -1.06 -1.44
N SER A 121 15.72 -1.34 -0.15
CA SER A 121 16.88 -1.18 0.72
C SER A 121 18.06 -2.05 0.29
N ARG A 122 17.83 -3.35 0.07
CA ARG A 122 18.87 -4.30 -0.35
C ARG A 122 19.47 -3.94 -1.71
N MET A 123 18.65 -3.54 -2.66
CA MET A 123 19.11 -3.10 -3.97
C MET A 123 19.87 -1.78 -3.91
N LYS A 124 19.50 -0.85 -3.00
CA LYS A 124 20.26 0.39 -2.77
C LYS A 124 21.68 0.08 -2.32
N LEU A 125 21.85 -0.84 -1.37
CA LEU A 125 23.16 -1.29 -0.91
C LEU A 125 23.98 -1.92 -2.04
N SER A 126 23.42 -2.88 -2.78
CA SER A 126 24.13 -3.60 -3.82
C SER A 126 24.51 -2.74 -5.04
N SER A 127 23.71 -1.70 -5.32
CA SER A 127 23.96 -0.77 -6.45
C SER A 127 24.74 0.49 -6.06
N ASN A 128 25.16 0.61 -4.78
CA ASN A 128 25.73 1.86 -4.23
C ASN A 128 24.89 3.08 -4.55
N GLY A 129 23.57 2.98 -4.34
CA GLY A 129 22.60 4.06 -4.56
C GLY A 129 22.26 4.36 -6.02
N LYS A 130 22.86 3.64 -6.99
CA LYS A 130 22.60 3.86 -8.43
C LYS A 130 21.26 3.26 -8.86
N ASN A 131 20.80 3.65 -10.05
CA ASN A 131 19.64 3.09 -10.75
C ASN A 131 18.35 3.07 -9.90
N PHE A 132 18.02 4.20 -9.27
CA PHE A 132 16.80 4.34 -8.44
C PHE A 132 15.55 3.85 -9.18
N SER A 133 15.35 4.24 -10.44
CA SER A 133 14.19 3.87 -11.25
C SER A 133 14.01 2.35 -11.36
N PHE A 134 15.10 1.61 -11.60
CA PHE A 134 15.04 0.15 -11.70
C PHE A 134 14.72 -0.48 -10.34
N ARG A 135 15.26 0.08 -9.25
CA ARG A 135 15.00 -0.40 -7.89
C ARG A 135 13.54 -0.17 -7.48
N ALA A 136 13.00 1.02 -7.77
CA ALA A 136 11.61 1.37 -7.50
C ALA A 136 10.66 0.39 -8.21
N VAL A 137 10.78 0.24 -9.53
CA VAL A 137 9.91 -0.67 -10.29
C VAL A 137 10.03 -2.12 -9.82
N LEU A 138 11.24 -2.62 -9.54
CA LEU A 138 11.41 -4.00 -9.10
C LEU A 138 10.90 -4.24 -7.68
N SER A 139 11.07 -3.28 -6.78
CA SER A 139 10.53 -3.36 -5.41
C SER A 139 9.00 -3.33 -5.40
N THR A 140 8.39 -2.50 -6.23
CA THR A 140 6.93 -2.47 -6.40
C THR A 140 6.40 -3.77 -6.99
N ILE A 141 7.01 -4.32 -8.03
CA ILE A 141 6.60 -5.65 -8.55
C ILE A 141 6.64 -6.70 -7.44
N GLY A 142 7.69 -6.74 -6.64
CA GLY A 142 7.83 -7.69 -5.52
C GLY A 142 6.78 -7.47 -4.42
N GLY A 143 6.54 -6.23 -4.05
CA GLY A 143 5.52 -5.84 -3.06
C GLY A 143 4.11 -6.17 -3.52
N GLU A 144 3.74 -5.75 -4.72
CA GLU A 144 2.42 -5.96 -5.30
C GLU A 144 2.11 -7.44 -5.59
N LEU A 145 3.12 -8.19 -6.04
CA LEU A 145 2.98 -9.64 -6.22
C LEU A 145 2.70 -10.32 -4.88
N THR A 146 3.42 -9.95 -3.83
CA THR A 146 3.22 -10.47 -2.47
C THR A 146 1.83 -10.12 -1.94
N ASP A 147 1.44 -8.84 -2.07
CA ASP A 147 0.10 -8.35 -1.70
C ASP A 147 -0.99 -9.16 -2.40
N SER A 148 -0.92 -9.26 -3.72
CA SER A 148 -1.94 -9.94 -4.54
C SER A 148 -2.02 -11.44 -4.25
N ILE A 149 -0.89 -12.14 -4.07
CA ILE A 149 -0.86 -13.58 -3.75
C ILE A 149 -1.48 -13.85 -2.37
N ILE A 150 -1.38 -12.91 -1.43
CA ILE A 150 -1.99 -13.04 -0.10
C ILE A 150 -3.46 -12.63 -0.15
N PHE A 151 -3.76 -11.48 -0.76
CA PHE A 151 -5.11 -10.92 -0.77
C PHE A 151 -6.12 -11.81 -1.48
N PHE A 152 -5.88 -12.18 -2.73
CA PHE A 152 -6.88 -12.87 -3.54
C PHE A 152 -7.31 -14.22 -2.95
N PRO A 153 -6.40 -15.12 -2.55
CA PRO A 153 -6.82 -16.38 -1.93
C PRO A 153 -7.56 -16.19 -0.59
N LEU A 154 -7.11 -15.26 0.24
CA LEU A 154 -7.72 -15.03 1.55
C LEU A 154 -9.07 -14.31 1.45
N ALA A 155 -9.17 -13.28 0.63
CA ALA A 155 -10.39 -12.49 0.47
C ALA A 155 -11.43 -13.22 -0.40
N LEU A 156 -11.02 -13.76 -1.54
CA LEU A 156 -11.90 -14.25 -2.60
C LEU A 156 -11.85 -15.77 -2.81
N GLY A 157 -11.06 -16.51 -2.04
CA GLY A 157 -11.00 -17.97 -2.10
C GLY A 157 -12.37 -18.60 -1.82
N GLY A 158 -12.84 -19.43 -2.76
CA GLY A 158 -14.19 -20.02 -2.71
C GLY A 158 -15.32 -19.13 -3.25
N VAL A 159 -15.02 -17.85 -3.59
CA VAL A 159 -15.94 -16.92 -4.28
C VAL A 159 -15.62 -16.91 -5.77
N ILE A 160 -14.33 -16.86 -6.10
CA ILE A 160 -13.84 -16.90 -7.50
C ILE A 160 -13.18 -18.26 -7.75
N PRO A 161 -13.35 -18.86 -8.95
CA PRO A 161 -12.65 -20.08 -9.33
C PRO A 161 -11.13 -19.91 -9.21
N TRP A 162 -10.44 -20.94 -8.67
CA TRP A 162 -9.00 -20.91 -8.50
C TRP A 162 -8.22 -20.70 -9.79
N GLU A 163 -8.81 -21.12 -10.92
CA GLU A 163 -8.23 -20.97 -12.27
C GLU A 163 -8.13 -19.50 -12.71
N GLU A 164 -9.02 -18.62 -12.21
CA GLU A 164 -9.04 -17.20 -12.54
C GLU A 164 -8.05 -16.38 -11.67
N MET A 165 -7.64 -16.90 -10.51
CA MET A 165 -6.79 -16.16 -9.57
C MET A 165 -5.45 -15.71 -10.15
N PRO A 166 -4.70 -16.55 -10.91
CA PRO A 166 -3.44 -16.11 -11.52
C PRO A 166 -3.61 -14.94 -12.48
N SER A 167 -4.71 -14.95 -13.27
CA SER A 167 -5.02 -13.86 -14.19
C SER A 167 -5.28 -12.55 -13.46
N LEU A 168 -6.03 -12.59 -12.35
CA LEU A 168 -6.29 -11.43 -11.51
C LEU A 168 -5.02 -10.87 -10.90
N VAL A 169 -4.16 -11.72 -10.34
CA VAL A 169 -2.86 -11.33 -9.77
C VAL A 169 -2.01 -10.62 -10.83
N ILE A 170 -1.85 -11.25 -12.00
CA ILE A 170 -1.02 -10.68 -13.10
C ILE A 170 -1.57 -9.34 -13.55
N THR A 171 -2.88 -9.23 -13.71
CA THR A 171 -3.55 -7.98 -14.14
C THR A 171 -3.32 -6.87 -13.14
N GLN A 172 -3.53 -7.13 -11.85
CA GLN A 172 -3.33 -6.14 -10.79
C GLN A 172 -1.87 -5.67 -10.70
N VAL A 173 -0.93 -6.61 -10.64
CA VAL A 173 0.51 -6.28 -10.59
C VAL A 173 0.91 -5.47 -11.83
N THR A 174 0.43 -5.85 -13.01
CA THR A 174 0.76 -5.15 -14.26
C THR A 174 0.22 -3.72 -14.24
N LEU A 175 -1.05 -3.51 -13.90
CA LEU A 175 -1.68 -2.19 -13.87
C LEU A 175 -0.99 -1.25 -12.87
N LYS A 176 -0.72 -1.73 -11.66
CA LYS A 176 -0.04 -0.95 -10.62
C LYS A 176 1.41 -0.62 -11.01
N THR A 177 2.13 -1.58 -11.61
CA THR A 177 3.50 -1.35 -12.10
C THR A 177 3.52 -0.33 -13.27
N VAL A 178 2.57 -0.41 -14.20
CA VAL A 178 2.45 0.57 -15.28
C VAL A 178 2.16 1.97 -14.73
N TYR A 179 1.27 2.06 -13.73
CA TYR A 179 0.99 3.32 -13.05
C TYR A 179 2.28 3.91 -12.45
N GLU A 180 3.08 3.10 -11.75
CA GLU A 180 4.33 3.55 -11.16
C GLU A 180 5.33 4.04 -12.21
N ILE A 181 5.48 3.30 -13.32
CA ILE A 181 6.38 3.70 -14.42
C ILE A 181 5.96 5.07 -14.98
N ILE A 182 4.67 5.33 -15.13
CA ILE A 182 4.14 6.62 -15.59
C ILE A 182 4.49 7.75 -14.61
N VAL A 183 4.38 7.48 -13.30
CA VAL A 183 4.61 8.48 -12.25
C VAL A 183 6.09 8.58 -11.85
N LEU A 184 6.92 7.62 -12.24
CA LEU A 184 8.33 7.53 -11.87
C LEU A 184 9.15 8.82 -12.11
N PRO A 185 8.95 9.61 -13.19
CA PRO A 185 9.64 10.88 -13.36
C PRO A 185 9.34 11.91 -12.24
N VAL A 186 8.12 11.85 -11.69
CA VAL A 186 7.72 12.67 -10.54
C VAL A 186 8.39 12.15 -9.27
N THR A 187 8.36 10.84 -9.05
CA THR A 187 9.00 10.19 -7.90
C THR A 187 10.50 10.52 -7.82
N ILE A 188 11.21 10.45 -8.94
CA ILE A 188 12.64 10.82 -9.03
C ILE A 188 12.88 12.27 -8.58
N ARG A 189 12.03 13.20 -9.04
CA ARG A 189 12.15 14.61 -8.63
C ARG A 189 11.89 14.80 -7.14
N VAL A 190 10.88 14.11 -6.60
CA VAL A 190 10.54 14.15 -5.17
C VAL A 190 11.70 13.60 -4.34
N VAL A 191 12.26 12.45 -4.71
CA VAL A 191 13.42 11.85 -4.02
C VAL A 191 14.61 12.80 -4.02
N LYS A 192 14.95 13.36 -5.20
CA LYS A 192 16.06 14.31 -5.31
C LYS A 192 15.84 15.55 -4.44
N PHE A 193 14.67 16.17 -4.54
CA PHE A 193 14.30 17.32 -3.72
C PHE A 193 14.40 17.02 -2.23
N THR A 194 13.88 15.86 -1.79
CA THR A 194 13.89 15.47 -0.38
C THR A 194 15.31 15.23 0.12
N LYS A 195 16.16 14.52 -0.65
CA LYS A 195 17.58 14.33 -0.29
C LYS A 195 18.34 15.65 -0.17
N GLU A 196 18.09 16.58 -1.07
CA GLU A 196 18.74 17.92 -1.05
C GLU A 196 18.22 18.78 0.12
N HIS A 197 16.93 18.71 0.43
CA HIS A 197 16.31 19.52 1.48
C HIS A 197 16.65 19.03 2.89
N ASP A 198 16.56 17.72 3.12
CA ASP A 198 16.79 17.12 4.43
C ASP A 198 18.28 16.75 4.67
N HIS A 199 19.11 16.84 3.63
CA HIS A 199 20.52 16.43 3.66
C HIS A 199 20.72 14.98 4.13
N GLU A 200 19.78 14.10 3.83
CA GLU A 200 19.77 12.70 4.23
C GLU A 200 19.86 11.78 3.00
N ASP A 201 20.73 10.79 3.08
CA ASP A 201 20.83 9.67 2.12
C ASP A 201 21.34 8.44 2.84
N VAL A 202 20.45 7.76 3.55
CA VAL A 202 20.77 6.66 4.46
C VAL A 202 21.00 5.36 3.67
N TYR A 203 22.07 4.65 4.03
CA TYR A 203 22.37 3.30 3.56
C TYR A 203 22.26 2.32 4.73
N ASP A 204 21.46 1.29 4.57
CA ASP A 204 21.14 0.29 5.60
C ASP A 204 22.28 -0.74 5.83
N ASN A 205 23.52 -0.26 5.98
CA ASN A 205 24.67 -1.11 6.23
C ASN A 205 24.55 -1.81 7.59
N GLY A 206 24.55 -3.16 7.59
CA GLY A 206 24.41 -3.93 8.83
C GLY A 206 23.00 -3.94 9.43
N MET A 207 22.01 -3.41 8.73
CA MET A 207 20.62 -3.36 9.20
C MET A 207 20.06 -4.77 9.43
N VAL A 208 19.41 -4.97 10.59
CA VAL A 208 18.62 -6.16 10.87
C VAL A 208 17.21 -5.96 10.34
N TYR A 209 16.84 -6.69 9.30
CA TYR A 209 15.53 -6.62 8.65
C TYR A 209 14.44 -7.35 9.45
N ASN A 210 14.38 -7.08 10.76
CA ASN A 210 13.31 -7.60 11.61
C ASN A 210 12.14 -6.61 11.59
N ILE A 211 10.99 -7.05 11.10
CA ILE A 211 9.78 -6.21 10.96
C ILE A 211 9.23 -5.72 12.30
N PHE A 212 9.49 -6.43 13.40
CA PHE A 212 9.02 -6.08 14.75
C PHE A 212 9.99 -5.22 15.56
N LYS A 213 11.21 -4.99 15.07
CA LYS A 213 12.17 -4.15 15.77
C LYS A 213 11.85 -2.68 15.51
N LEU A 214 11.13 -2.00 16.42
CA LEU A 214 10.69 -0.61 16.25
C LEU A 214 11.76 0.43 16.59
N ASN A 215 12.91 0.03 17.13
CA ASN A 215 14.03 0.94 17.37
C ASN A 215 14.71 1.33 16.05
N LEU A 216 15.15 2.57 15.96
CA LEU A 216 15.83 3.14 14.78
C LEU A 216 17.31 2.77 14.71
N ASP A 217 17.83 2.05 15.72
CA ASP A 217 19.24 1.63 15.87
C ASP A 217 19.52 0.35 15.09
#